data_e886ad81324e27040f61ffe100df0f14
#
_entry.id   e886ad81324e27040f61ffe100df0f14
#
_cell.length_a   1.000
_cell.length_b   1.000
_cell.length_c   1.000
_cell.angle_alpha   90.00
_cell.angle_beta   90.00
_cell.angle_gamma   90.00
#
_symmetry.space_group_name_H-M   'P 1'
#
loop_
_entity.id
_entity.type
_entity.pdbx_description
1 polymer ?
#
loop_
_entity_poly.entity_id
_entity_poly.type
_entity_poly.pdbx_seq_one_letter_code
_entity_poly.pdbx_strand_id
1 'polypeptide(L)'
;MATDVLTARPMLRNVFLKTVRDQRRALTWWSIGLFGTVLMYGAVYPSIRENAQALNEYMDSFPEVFREAFLGESGDFTSPAGYLNTELFGFFGPLLLLLYAIGAGARAIAGEEERRTLDILLATPVSRSRAVVEKVSAMVFGVVLLCAVLWGSVAVLGPPFELTPNLVNLAAATVSLGLLALAFGSIALAIGCSTGRRSLAIGLSAGIAAATYLFDILAPSLDAIAWLQKISPFYYYGEAVPMVNGLDPFHAGVLVAIAAVAFAYALFSFERRDVAA
;
A
#
# COMPACT_ATOMS: atom_id res chain seq x y z
N MET A 1 -19.17 2.62 -53.62
CA MET A 1 -18.56 1.72 -52.65
C MET A 1 -17.77 2.59 -51.67
N ALA A 2 -18.38 2.98 -50.58
CA ALA A 2 -17.74 3.79 -49.56
C ALA A 2 -16.99 2.84 -48.63
N THR A 3 -15.68 3.01 -48.56
CA THR A 3 -14.81 2.33 -47.60
C THR A 3 -15.07 2.91 -46.23
N ASP A 4 -15.78 2.18 -45.37
CA ASP A 4 -15.83 2.40 -43.93
C ASP A 4 -14.40 2.26 -43.38
N VAL A 5 -13.72 3.37 -43.29
CA VAL A 5 -12.51 3.50 -42.46
C VAL A 5 -12.98 3.34 -41.02
N LEU A 6 -12.87 2.10 -40.52
CA LEU A 6 -13.03 1.79 -39.12
C LEU A 6 -12.18 2.78 -38.33
N THR A 7 -12.82 3.78 -37.74
CA THR A 7 -12.19 4.70 -36.79
C THR A 7 -11.66 3.87 -35.64
N ALA A 8 -10.38 3.51 -35.72
CA ALA A 8 -9.68 2.86 -34.63
C ALA A 8 -9.87 3.72 -33.38
N ARG A 9 -10.60 3.19 -32.42
CA ARG A 9 -10.94 3.89 -31.16
C ARG A 9 -9.66 4.41 -30.53
N PRO A 10 -9.63 5.64 -30.04
CA PRO A 10 -8.43 6.30 -29.47
C PRO A 10 -7.86 5.62 -28.21
N MET A 11 -8.38 4.46 -27.85
CA MET A 11 -7.98 3.67 -26.67
C MET A 11 -6.54 3.13 -26.71
N LEU A 12 -5.92 2.98 -27.89
CA LEU A 12 -4.54 2.49 -28.02
C LEU A 12 -3.49 3.59 -27.77
N ARG A 13 -3.91 4.84 -27.66
CA ARG A 13 -3.01 5.98 -27.41
C ARG A 13 -2.75 6.27 -25.92
N ASN A 14 -3.49 5.66 -24.98
CA ASN A 14 -3.37 5.93 -23.57
C ASN A 14 -3.33 4.62 -22.74
N VAL A 15 -2.11 4.17 -22.45
CA VAL A 15 -1.84 2.95 -21.67
C VAL A 15 -2.40 3.09 -20.24
N PHE A 16 -2.41 4.28 -19.68
CA PHE A 16 -2.99 4.57 -18.37
C PHE A 16 -4.48 4.19 -18.32
N LEU A 17 -5.30 4.76 -19.23
CA LEU A 17 -6.75 4.50 -19.24
C LEU A 17 -7.07 3.02 -19.51
N LYS A 18 -6.29 2.37 -20.39
CA LYS A 18 -6.40 0.93 -20.60
C LYS A 18 -6.14 0.18 -19.30
N THR A 19 -5.02 0.47 -18.63
CA THR A 19 -4.61 -0.21 -17.38
C THR A 19 -5.65 -0.02 -16.28
N VAL A 20 -6.16 1.19 -16.07
CA VAL A 20 -7.23 1.46 -15.09
C VAL A 20 -8.51 0.68 -15.44
N ARG A 21 -8.89 0.64 -16.71
CA ARG A 21 -10.05 -0.13 -17.16
C ARG A 21 -9.89 -1.63 -16.92
N ASP A 22 -8.70 -2.17 -17.19
CA ASP A 22 -8.40 -3.59 -16.99
C ASP A 22 -8.41 -3.95 -15.50
N GLN A 23 -8.02 -3.03 -14.63
CA GLN A 23 -8.00 -3.20 -13.18
C GLN A 23 -9.35 -2.92 -12.49
N ARG A 24 -10.37 -2.37 -13.19
CA ARG A 24 -11.64 -1.93 -12.58
C ARG A 24 -12.30 -2.99 -11.70
N ARG A 25 -12.36 -4.25 -12.18
CA ARG A 25 -12.95 -5.35 -11.40
C ARG A 25 -12.14 -5.65 -10.14
N ALA A 26 -10.83 -5.65 -10.24
CA ALA A 26 -9.95 -5.84 -9.09
C ALA A 26 -10.13 -4.68 -8.09
N LEU A 27 -10.11 -3.42 -8.55
CA LEU A 27 -10.33 -2.25 -7.69
C LEU A 27 -11.69 -2.30 -7.00
N THR A 28 -12.76 -2.73 -7.70
CA THR A 28 -14.08 -2.89 -7.08
C THR A 28 -14.04 -3.93 -5.95
N TRP A 29 -13.44 -5.11 -6.17
CA TRP A 29 -13.35 -6.14 -5.14
C TRP A 29 -12.46 -5.73 -3.97
N TRP A 30 -11.35 -5.03 -4.23
CA TRP A 30 -10.50 -4.46 -3.18
C TRP A 30 -11.24 -3.39 -2.37
N SER A 31 -12.02 -2.53 -3.03
CA SER A 31 -12.86 -1.53 -2.35
C SER A 31 -13.92 -2.17 -1.47
N ILE A 32 -14.59 -3.22 -1.96
CA ILE A 32 -15.57 -3.99 -1.17
C ILE A 32 -14.89 -4.67 0.02
N GLY A 33 -13.70 -5.25 -0.18
CA GLY A 33 -12.93 -5.87 0.88
C GLY A 33 -12.52 -4.87 1.98
N LEU A 34 -11.99 -3.71 1.59
CA LEU A 34 -11.65 -2.64 2.54
C LEU A 34 -12.86 -2.12 3.30
N PHE A 35 -13.98 -1.87 2.60
CA PHE A 35 -15.23 -1.45 3.23
C PHE A 35 -15.73 -2.50 4.22
N GLY A 36 -15.70 -3.78 3.83
CA GLY A 36 -16.08 -4.90 4.71
C GLY A 36 -15.17 -5.03 5.93
N THR A 37 -13.85 -4.80 5.76
CA THR A 37 -12.90 -4.79 6.87
C THR A 37 -13.24 -3.67 7.87
N VAL A 38 -13.48 -2.45 7.39
CA VAL A 38 -13.87 -1.32 8.25
C VAL A 38 -15.21 -1.58 8.93
N LEU A 39 -16.19 -2.17 8.22
CA LEU A 39 -17.49 -2.54 8.80
C LEU A 39 -17.32 -3.58 9.92
N MET A 40 -16.47 -4.59 9.72
CA MET A 40 -16.19 -5.61 10.73
C MET A 40 -15.58 -4.99 11.99
N TYR A 41 -14.56 -4.14 11.85
CA TYR A 41 -13.94 -3.47 12.99
C TYR A 41 -14.89 -2.48 13.66
N GLY A 42 -15.67 -1.73 12.90
CA GLY A 42 -16.70 -0.85 13.44
C GLY A 42 -17.74 -1.60 14.27
N ALA A 43 -18.20 -2.75 13.78
CA ALA A 43 -19.20 -3.56 14.51
C ALA A 43 -18.66 -4.16 15.82
N VAL A 44 -17.36 -4.40 15.93
CA VAL A 44 -16.70 -4.92 17.14
C VAL A 44 -16.40 -3.82 18.15
N TYR A 45 -16.14 -2.60 17.70
CA TYR A 45 -15.69 -1.49 18.55
C TYR A 45 -16.59 -1.17 19.77
N PRO A 46 -17.95 -1.16 19.67
CA PRO A 46 -18.79 -0.93 20.84
C PRO A 46 -18.52 -1.89 22.00
N SER A 47 -18.29 -3.19 21.69
CA SER A 47 -17.94 -4.19 22.70
C SER A 47 -16.58 -3.93 23.36
N ILE A 48 -15.61 -3.45 22.60
CA ILE A 48 -14.28 -3.05 23.11
C ILE A 48 -14.44 -1.87 24.09
N ARG A 49 -15.23 -0.87 23.69
CA ARG A 49 -15.48 0.32 24.50
C ARG A 49 -16.26 0.02 25.79
N GLU A 50 -17.29 -0.82 25.71
CA GLU A 50 -18.07 -1.23 26.89
C GLU A 50 -17.22 -1.97 27.94
N ASN A 51 -16.20 -2.70 27.49
CA ASN A 51 -15.29 -3.46 28.35
C ASN A 51 -13.92 -2.76 28.55
N ALA A 52 -13.83 -1.46 28.26
CA ALA A 52 -12.58 -0.71 28.23
C ALA A 52 -11.77 -0.84 29.51
N GLN A 53 -12.44 -0.73 30.67
CA GLN A 53 -11.75 -0.82 31.97
C GLN A 53 -11.11 -2.19 32.19
N ALA A 54 -11.87 -3.28 31.98
CA ALA A 54 -11.36 -4.64 32.15
C ALA A 54 -10.25 -4.95 31.13
N LEU A 55 -10.36 -4.43 29.90
CA LEU A 55 -9.38 -4.62 28.86
C LEU A 55 -8.07 -3.87 29.17
N ASN A 56 -8.15 -2.64 29.64
CA ASN A 56 -6.99 -1.85 30.04
C ASN A 56 -6.28 -2.49 31.25
N GLU A 57 -7.02 -2.93 32.28
CA GLU A 57 -6.46 -3.68 33.43
C GLU A 57 -5.78 -4.97 32.97
N TYR A 58 -6.35 -5.66 32.01
CA TYR A 58 -5.74 -6.87 31.43
C TYR A 58 -4.46 -6.54 30.66
N MET A 59 -4.47 -5.51 29.82
CA MET A 59 -3.30 -5.06 29.06
C MET A 59 -2.17 -4.57 29.97
N ASP A 60 -2.49 -3.89 31.08
CA ASP A 60 -1.51 -3.46 32.09
C ASP A 60 -0.82 -4.64 32.80
N SER A 61 -1.43 -5.84 32.77
CA SER A 61 -0.81 -7.05 33.31
C SER A 61 0.29 -7.63 32.42
N PHE A 62 0.39 -7.22 31.16
CA PHE A 62 1.45 -7.68 30.26
C PHE A 62 2.78 -6.95 30.51
N PRO A 63 3.93 -7.61 30.26
CA PRO A 63 5.23 -6.94 30.23
C PRO A 63 5.24 -5.78 29.23
N GLU A 64 5.96 -4.71 29.57
CA GLU A 64 6.03 -3.47 28.81
C GLU A 64 6.39 -3.69 27.32
N VAL A 65 7.34 -4.60 27.06
CA VAL A 65 7.78 -4.98 25.71
C VAL A 65 6.61 -5.52 24.86
N PHE A 66 5.72 -6.33 25.45
CA PHE A 66 4.53 -6.82 24.74
C PHE A 66 3.51 -5.72 24.53
N ARG A 67 3.33 -4.86 25.52
CA ARG A 67 2.39 -3.74 25.45
C ARG A 67 2.81 -2.75 24.35
N GLU A 68 4.08 -2.38 24.28
CA GLU A 68 4.63 -1.53 23.23
C GLU A 68 4.51 -2.18 21.84
N ALA A 69 4.80 -3.48 21.73
CA ALA A 69 4.71 -4.21 20.46
C ALA A 69 3.26 -4.30 19.93
N PHE A 70 2.25 -4.39 20.81
CA PHE A 70 0.84 -4.53 20.41
C PHE A 70 0.07 -3.23 20.36
N LEU A 71 0.35 -2.28 21.27
CA LEU A 71 -0.38 -1.02 21.36
C LEU A 71 0.33 0.14 20.64
N GLY A 72 1.62 -0.04 20.36
CA GLY A 72 2.47 1.05 19.91
C GLY A 72 2.46 2.23 20.91
N GLU A 73 2.93 3.38 20.50
CA GLU A 73 2.95 4.59 21.33
C GLU A 73 1.57 5.22 21.57
N SER A 74 0.51 4.72 20.95
CA SER A 74 -0.85 5.27 21.11
C SER A 74 -1.48 5.05 22.50
N GLY A 75 -0.92 4.16 23.31
CA GLY A 75 -1.17 3.99 24.75
C GLY A 75 -2.59 3.60 25.19
N ASP A 76 -3.62 3.93 24.42
CA ASP A 76 -5.04 3.68 24.75
C ASP A 76 -5.73 2.93 23.60
N PHE A 77 -5.71 1.61 23.70
CA PHE A 77 -6.37 0.71 22.73
C PHE A 77 -7.89 0.93 22.65
N THR A 78 -8.50 1.45 23.71
CA THR A 78 -9.94 1.60 23.81
C THR A 78 -10.46 2.89 23.18
N SER A 79 -9.58 3.85 22.90
CA SER A 79 -9.92 5.05 22.14
C SER A 79 -10.14 4.75 20.65
N PRO A 80 -11.00 5.52 19.94
CA PRO A 80 -11.19 5.34 18.50
C PRO A 80 -9.88 5.39 17.69
N ALA A 81 -8.96 6.27 18.07
CA ALA A 81 -7.67 6.43 17.39
C ALA A 81 -6.74 5.25 17.68
N GLY A 82 -6.61 4.83 18.94
CA GLY A 82 -5.78 3.70 19.35
C GLY A 82 -6.25 2.38 18.74
N TYR A 83 -7.58 2.13 18.81
CA TYR A 83 -8.17 0.94 18.22
C TYR A 83 -7.90 0.84 16.71
N LEU A 84 -8.17 1.91 15.95
CA LEU A 84 -7.89 1.93 14.51
C LEU A 84 -6.40 1.85 14.22
N ASN A 85 -5.56 2.51 15.02
CA ASN A 85 -4.11 2.46 14.83
C ASN A 85 -3.58 1.04 14.98
N THR A 86 -4.02 0.31 15.99
CA THR A 86 -3.56 -1.06 16.27
C THR A 86 -4.15 -2.05 15.27
N GLU A 87 -5.46 -2.07 15.10
CA GLU A 87 -6.14 -3.12 14.34
C GLU A 87 -6.09 -2.87 12.82
N LEU A 88 -6.44 -1.65 12.40
CA LEU A 88 -6.56 -1.33 10.99
C LEU A 88 -5.23 -0.90 10.39
N PHE A 89 -4.55 0.05 11.02
CA PHE A 89 -3.29 0.60 10.49
C PHE A 89 -2.05 -0.17 10.93
N GLY A 90 -2.08 -0.92 12.04
CA GLY A 90 -0.96 -1.74 12.50
C GLY A 90 -0.72 -2.98 11.66
N PHE A 91 -1.80 -3.62 11.17
CA PHE A 91 -1.67 -4.90 10.46
C PHE A 91 -2.49 -4.98 9.16
N PHE A 92 -3.83 -4.90 9.25
CA PHE A 92 -4.69 -5.22 8.09
C PHE A 92 -4.61 -4.19 6.96
N GLY A 93 -4.50 -2.92 7.28
CA GLY A 93 -4.34 -1.85 6.30
C GLY A 93 -3.07 -2.04 5.46
N PRO A 94 -1.88 -2.12 6.11
CA PRO A 94 -0.63 -2.47 5.42
C PRO A 94 -0.75 -3.75 4.61
N LEU A 95 -1.24 -4.85 5.20
CA LEU A 95 -1.37 -6.12 4.50
C LEU A 95 -2.19 -5.98 3.21
N LEU A 96 -3.38 -5.38 3.28
CA LEU A 96 -4.27 -5.27 2.12
C LEU A 96 -3.72 -4.33 1.04
N LEU A 97 -3.22 -3.14 1.43
CA LEU A 97 -2.68 -2.20 0.45
C LEU A 97 -1.36 -2.67 -0.17
N LEU A 98 -0.49 -3.33 0.59
CA LEU A 98 0.74 -3.92 0.06
C LEU A 98 0.44 -5.06 -0.92
N LEU A 99 -0.49 -5.95 -0.61
CA LEU A 99 -0.91 -7.01 -1.54
C LEU A 99 -1.40 -6.44 -2.87
N TYR A 100 -2.20 -5.36 -2.82
CA TYR A 100 -2.62 -4.66 -4.04
C TYR A 100 -1.43 -4.03 -4.77
N ALA A 101 -0.63 -3.21 -4.09
CA ALA A 101 0.43 -2.41 -4.71
C ALA A 101 1.57 -3.27 -5.27
N ILE A 102 2.05 -4.27 -4.51
CA ILE A 102 3.04 -5.25 -4.96
C ILE A 102 2.51 -6.01 -6.18
N GLY A 103 1.25 -6.47 -6.10
CA GLY A 103 0.61 -7.15 -7.23
C GLY A 103 0.45 -6.27 -8.46
N ALA A 104 0.15 -4.98 -8.31
CA ALA A 104 0.04 -4.01 -9.40
C ALA A 104 1.41 -3.69 -10.00
N GLY A 105 2.43 -3.42 -9.17
CA GLY A 105 3.80 -3.16 -9.59
C GLY A 105 4.41 -4.34 -10.36
N ALA A 106 4.31 -5.54 -9.81
CA ALA A 106 4.82 -6.75 -10.45
C ALA A 106 4.11 -7.06 -11.79
N ARG A 107 2.82 -6.73 -11.91
CA ARG A 107 2.08 -6.94 -13.18
C ARG A 107 2.36 -5.89 -14.24
N ALA A 108 2.85 -4.72 -13.85
CA ALA A 108 2.94 -3.56 -14.74
C ALA A 108 3.71 -3.86 -16.04
N ILE A 109 4.87 -4.47 -15.95
CA ILE A 109 5.73 -4.85 -17.09
C ILE A 109 5.90 -6.37 -17.16
N ALA A 110 6.36 -7.02 -16.11
CA ALA A 110 6.58 -8.46 -16.13
C ALA A 110 5.30 -9.27 -16.40
N GLY A 111 4.12 -8.77 -16.01
CA GLY A 111 2.85 -9.41 -16.34
C GLY A 111 2.48 -9.31 -17.83
N GLU A 112 2.90 -8.26 -18.54
CA GLU A 112 2.73 -8.15 -20.01
C GLU A 112 3.70 -9.10 -20.72
N GLU A 113 4.91 -9.23 -20.20
CA GLU A 113 5.93 -10.12 -20.74
C GLU A 113 5.52 -11.59 -20.60
N GLU A 114 5.07 -12.04 -19.43
CA GLU A 114 4.55 -13.40 -19.24
C GLU A 114 3.36 -13.74 -20.15
N ARG A 115 2.52 -12.74 -20.46
CA ARG A 115 1.38 -12.90 -21.39
C ARG A 115 1.75 -12.77 -22.85
N ARG A 116 3.02 -12.50 -23.18
CA ARG A 116 3.49 -12.19 -24.53
C ARG A 116 2.73 -11.04 -25.20
N THR A 117 2.28 -10.07 -24.40
CA THR A 117 1.58 -8.87 -24.88
C THR A 117 2.49 -7.64 -24.88
N LEU A 118 3.71 -7.77 -24.35
CA LEU A 118 4.68 -6.68 -24.30
C LEU A 118 5.09 -6.23 -25.71
N ASP A 119 5.26 -7.17 -26.65
CA ASP A 119 5.61 -6.85 -28.04
C ASP A 119 4.51 -6.04 -28.73
N ILE A 120 3.24 -6.38 -28.47
CA ILE A 120 2.09 -5.61 -28.97
C ILE A 120 2.08 -4.21 -28.38
N LEU A 121 2.43 -4.06 -27.10
CA LEU A 121 2.53 -2.77 -26.44
C LEU A 121 3.66 -1.92 -27.04
N LEU A 122 4.82 -2.52 -27.29
CA LEU A 122 6.00 -1.85 -27.86
C LEU A 122 5.90 -1.61 -29.37
N ALA A 123 5.04 -2.35 -30.10
CA ALA A 123 4.72 -2.07 -31.50
C ALA A 123 3.87 -0.81 -31.69
N THR A 124 3.28 -0.26 -30.60
CA THR A 124 2.62 1.04 -30.65
C THR A 124 3.67 2.17 -30.60
N PRO A 125 3.38 3.39 -31.13
CA PRO A 125 4.32 4.50 -31.11
C PRO A 125 4.45 5.12 -29.70
N VAL A 126 4.76 4.28 -28.69
CA VAL A 126 4.95 4.65 -27.28
C VAL A 126 6.35 4.21 -26.87
N SER A 127 7.15 5.15 -26.32
CA SER A 127 8.47 4.81 -25.79
C SER A 127 8.36 3.88 -24.58
N ARG A 128 9.42 3.07 -24.33
CA ARG A 128 9.49 2.17 -23.17
C ARG A 128 9.28 2.90 -21.87
N SER A 129 9.96 4.01 -21.66
CA SER A 129 9.83 4.86 -20.46
C SER A 129 8.41 5.40 -20.28
N ARG A 130 7.77 5.85 -21.35
CA ARG A 130 6.38 6.31 -21.31
C ARG A 130 5.41 5.19 -20.90
N ALA A 131 5.60 3.98 -21.42
CA ALA A 131 4.78 2.83 -21.02
C ALA A 131 4.89 2.54 -19.52
N VAL A 132 6.12 2.59 -18.95
CA VAL A 132 6.34 2.42 -17.51
C VAL A 132 5.66 3.54 -16.71
N VAL A 133 5.85 4.80 -17.10
CA VAL A 133 5.24 5.96 -16.43
C VAL A 133 3.71 5.85 -16.40
N GLU A 134 3.07 5.53 -17.54
CA GLU A 134 1.61 5.40 -17.62
C GLU A 134 1.09 4.22 -16.76
N LYS A 135 1.84 3.12 -16.68
CA LYS A 135 1.52 1.96 -15.82
C LYS A 135 1.67 2.29 -14.32
N VAL A 136 2.74 3.01 -13.95
CA VAL A 136 2.94 3.49 -12.57
C VAL A 136 1.85 4.49 -12.19
N SER A 137 1.50 5.40 -13.07
CA SER A 137 0.40 6.35 -12.83
C SER A 137 -0.92 5.61 -12.55
N ALA A 138 -1.19 4.50 -13.24
CA ALA A 138 -2.36 3.67 -12.97
C ALA A 138 -2.27 2.94 -11.61
N MET A 139 -1.07 2.52 -11.17
CA MET A 139 -0.86 1.98 -9.83
C MET A 139 -1.08 3.04 -8.76
N VAL A 140 -0.51 4.24 -8.92
CA VAL A 140 -0.72 5.38 -8.01
C VAL A 140 -2.21 5.73 -7.91
N PHE A 141 -2.90 5.82 -9.05
CA PHE A 141 -4.35 6.06 -9.06
C PHE A 141 -5.11 4.99 -8.26
N GLY A 142 -4.75 3.72 -8.43
CA GLY A 142 -5.39 2.62 -7.69
C GLY A 142 -5.13 2.69 -6.18
N VAL A 143 -3.90 2.99 -5.75
CA VAL A 143 -3.57 3.18 -4.33
C VAL A 143 -4.34 4.38 -3.75
N VAL A 144 -4.34 5.52 -4.44
CA VAL A 144 -5.08 6.71 -4.00
C VAL A 144 -6.59 6.43 -3.88
N LEU A 145 -7.16 5.71 -4.85
CA LEU A 145 -8.58 5.31 -4.80
C LEU A 145 -8.86 4.43 -3.58
N LEU A 146 -8.02 3.42 -3.32
CA LEU A 146 -8.21 2.52 -2.18
C LEU A 146 -8.00 3.24 -0.83
N CYS A 147 -7.05 4.18 -0.75
CA CYS A 147 -6.90 5.07 0.40
C CYS A 147 -8.15 5.94 0.60
N ALA A 148 -8.70 6.51 -0.46
CA ALA A 148 -9.93 7.31 -0.37
C ALA A 148 -11.13 6.45 0.09
N VAL A 149 -11.23 5.20 -0.39
CA VAL A 149 -12.25 4.24 0.06
C VAL A 149 -12.06 3.92 1.54
N LEU A 150 -10.82 3.64 1.98
CA LEU A 150 -10.53 3.34 3.38
C LEU A 150 -10.92 4.50 4.30
N TRP A 151 -10.43 5.71 3.98
CA TRP A 151 -10.75 6.93 4.71
C TRP A 151 -12.27 7.20 4.74
N GLY A 152 -12.90 7.14 3.57
CA GLY A 152 -14.35 7.38 3.43
C GLY A 152 -15.19 6.32 4.17
N SER A 153 -14.74 5.06 4.17
CA SER A 153 -15.42 3.99 4.91
C SER A 153 -15.41 4.25 6.41
N VAL A 154 -14.27 4.65 6.99
CA VAL A 154 -14.20 5.01 8.42
C VAL A 154 -15.03 6.26 8.72
N ALA A 155 -14.98 7.28 7.85
CA ALA A 155 -15.76 8.51 8.04
C ALA A 155 -17.28 8.28 8.02
N VAL A 156 -17.77 7.34 7.18
CA VAL A 156 -19.20 7.03 7.02
C VAL A 156 -19.68 5.99 8.05
N LEU A 157 -18.91 4.94 8.24
CA LEU A 157 -19.28 3.84 9.15
C LEU A 157 -18.93 4.11 10.61
N GLY A 158 -17.98 5.00 10.88
CA GLY A 158 -17.55 5.29 12.25
C GLY A 158 -18.64 5.81 13.16
N PRO A 159 -19.42 6.86 12.78
CA PRO A 159 -20.43 7.44 13.65
C PRO A 159 -21.50 6.46 14.17
N PRO A 160 -22.07 5.55 13.33
CA PRO A 160 -23.03 4.54 13.82
C PRO A 160 -22.48 3.59 14.90
N PHE A 161 -21.16 3.38 14.93
CA PHE A 161 -20.49 2.50 15.87
C PHE A 161 -19.73 3.27 16.96
N GLU A 162 -19.94 4.57 17.08
CA GLU A 162 -19.21 5.46 18.01
C GLU A 162 -17.68 5.47 17.81
N LEU A 163 -17.22 4.99 16.66
CA LEU A 163 -15.83 4.97 16.22
C LEU A 163 -15.51 6.27 15.47
N THR A 164 -15.33 7.36 16.21
CA THR A 164 -15.19 8.72 15.65
C THR A 164 -13.77 9.28 15.86
N PRO A 165 -12.77 8.85 15.08
CA PRO A 165 -11.44 9.43 15.14
C PRO A 165 -11.42 10.85 14.56
N ASN A 166 -10.34 11.59 14.83
CA ASN A 166 -10.08 12.84 14.12
C ASN A 166 -9.87 12.57 12.62
N LEU A 167 -10.71 13.14 11.76
CA LEU A 167 -10.70 12.89 10.32
C LEU A 167 -9.43 13.40 9.63
N VAL A 168 -8.76 14.42 10.18
CA VAL A 168 -7.48 14.94 9.65
C VAL A 168 -6.36 13.96 9.95
N ASN A 169 -6.30 13.44 11.18
CA ASN A 169 -5.32 12.45 11.58
C ASN A 169 -5.56 11.11 10.85
N LEU A 170 -6.82 10.72 10.67
CA LEU A 170 -7.19 9.58 9.83
C LEU A 170 -6.69 9.75 8.39
N ALA A 171 -6.81 10.96 7.82
CA ALA A 171 -6.26 11.24 6.49
C ALA A 171 -4.73 11.13 6.49
N ALA A 172 -4.05 11.64 7.53
CA ALA A 172 -2.61 11.53 7.69
C ALA A 172 -2.14 10.06 7.74
N ALA A 173 -2.79 9.23 8.56
CA ALA A 173 -2.51 7.79 8.64
C ALA A 173 -2.77 7.08 7.31
N THR A 174 -3.86 7.42 6.62
CA THR A 174 -4.20 6.85 5.32
C THR A 174 -3.20 7.26 4.24
N VAL A 175 -2.71 8.50 4.25
CA VAL A 175 -1.67 8.98 3.32
C VAL A 175 -0.35 8.24 3.59
N SER A 176 0.08 8.14 4.86
CA SER A 176 1.27 7.38 5.23
C SER A 176 1.20 5.93 4.74
N LEU A 177 0.05 5.27 4.93
CA LEU A 177 -0.23 3.93 4.44
C LEU A 177 -0.13 3.84 2.91
N GLY A 178 -0.68 4.81 2.20
CA GLY A 178 -0.58 4.91 0.74
C GLY A 178 0.87 5.05 0.26
N LEU A 179 1.68 5.86 0.95
CA LEU A 179 3.11 6.03 0.64
C LEU A 179 3.89 4.74 0.87
N LEU A 180 3.64 4.02 1.96
CA LEU A 180 4.22 2.69 2.22
C LEU A 180 3.87 1.72 1.09
N ALA A 181 2.60 1.67 0.69
CA ALA A 181 2.14 0.81 -0.40
C ALA A 181 2.80 1.16 -1.74
N LEU A 182 2.97 2.46 -2.05
CA LEU A 182 3.67 2.91 -3.25
C LEU A 182 5.17 2.57 -3.22
N ALA A 183 5.82 2.64 -2.06
CA ALA A 183 7.21 2.24 -1.91
C ALA A 183 7.39 0.75 -2.29
N PHE A 184 6.62 -0.15 -1.71
CA PHE A 184 6.69 -1.58 -2.04
C PHE A 184 6.18 -1.92 -3.44
N GLY A 185 5.15 -1.22 -3.92
CA GLY A 185 4.68 -1.33 -5.31
C GLY A 185 5.76 -0.94 -6.33
N SER A 186 6.55 0.10 -6.02
CA SER A 186 7.67 0.55 -6.86
C SER A 186 8.86 -0.42 -6.79
N ILE A 187 9.13 -1.03 -5.63
CA ILE A 187 10.12 -2.11 -5.49
C ILE A 187 9.72 -3.31 -6.35
N ALA A 188 8.45 -3.73 -6.30
CA ALA A 188 7.94 -4.82 -7.12
C ALA A 188 8.03 -4.53 -8.62
N LEU A 189 7.74 -3.29 -9.03
CA LEU A 189 7.94 -2.82 -10.39
C LEU A 189 9.42 -2.90 -10.80
N ALA A 190 10.34 -2.43 -9.95
CA ALA A 190 11.78 -2.43 -10.20
C ALA A 190 12.31 -3.85 -10.45
N ILE A 191 11.91 -4.81 -9.59
CA ILE A 191 12.27 -6.22 -9.75
C ILE A 191 11.60 -6.80 -11.01
N GLY A 192 10.35 -6.45 -11.29
CA GLY A 192 9.63 -6.88 -12.50
C GLY A 192 10.29 -6.36 -13.78
N CYS A 193 10.68 -5.10 -13.83
CA CYS A 193 11.39 -4.50 -14.97
C CYS A 193 12.77 -5.11 -15.20
N SER A 194 13.51 -5.46 -14.14
CA SER A 194 14.85 -6.02 -14.24
C SER A 194 14.84 -7.50 -14.62
N THR A 195 13.88 -8.29 -14.15
CA THR A 195 13.88 -9.74 -14.30
C THR A 195 12.92 -10.26 -15.37
N GLY A 196 11.86 -9.51 -15.71
CA GLY A 196 10.76 -9.97 -16.57
C GLY A 196 9.88 -11.05 -15.94
N ARG A 197 10.10 -11.41 -14.67
CA ARG A 197 9.41 -12.50 -13.98
C ARG A 197 8.49 -11.96 -12.89
N ARG A 198 7.19 -11.99 -13.16
CA ARG A 198 6.16 -11.51 -12.22
C ARG A 198 6.17 -12.25 -10.87
N SER A 199 6.29 -13.58 -10.90
CA SER A 199 6.31 -14.38 -9.68
C SER A 199 7.48 -14.02 -8.77
N LEU A 200 8.66 -13.77 -9.36
CA LEU A 200 9.86 -13.35 -8.65
C LEU A 200 9.70 -11.94 -8.08
N ALA A 201 9.12 -11.02 -8.84
CA ALA A 201 8.82 -9.66 -8.37
C ALA A 201 7.87 -9.67 -7.18
N ILE A 202 6.80 -10.48 -7.20
CA ILE A 202 5.88 -10.63 -6.06
C ILE A 202 6.61 -11.26 -4.87
N GLY A 203 7.28 -12.39 -5.08
CA GLY A 203 7.91 -13.16 -3.99
C GLY A 203 9.00 -12.37 -3.26
N LEU A 204 9.92 -11.73 -4.01
CA LEU A 204 10.97 -10.91 -3.39
C LEU A 204 10.41 -9.67 -2.69
N SER A 205 9.48 -8.95 -3.31
CA SER A 205 8.90 -7.75 -2.68
C SER A 205 8.08 -8.10 -1.45
N ALA A 206 7.32 -9.19 -1.47
CA ALA A 206 6.59 -9.66 -0.29
C ALA A 206 7.55 -10.16 0.80
N GLY A 207 8.64 -10.85 0.42
CA GLY A 207 9.68 -11.28 1.35
C GLY A 207 10.39 -10.08 2.01
N ILE A 208 10.73 -9.04 1.24
CA ILE A 208 11.30 -7.80 1.78
C ILE A 208 10.30 -7.11 2.73
N ALA A 209 9.03 -7.03 2.33
CA ALA A 209 7.99 -6.45 3.18
C ALA A 209 7.84 -7.20 4.50
N ALA A 210 7.76 -8.53 4.46
CA ALA A 210 7.65 -9.36 5.66
C ALA A 210 8.90 -9.24 6.56
N ALA A 211 10.09 -9.27 5.98
CA ALA A 211 11.35 -9.13 6.74
C ALA A 211 11.46 -7.75 7.41
N THR A 212 11.17 -6.67 6.67
CA THR A 212 11.23 -5.32 7.23
C THR A 212 10.13 -5.04 8.25
N TYR A 213 8.95 -5.65 8.11
CA TYR A 213 7.90 -5.62 9.12
C TYR A 213 8.34 -6.33 10.42
N LEU A 214 8.95 -7.51 10.30
CA LEU A 214 9.50 -8.21 11.46
C LEU A 214 10.64 -7.43 12.13
N PHE A 215 11.50 -6.80 11.35
CA PHE A 215 12.56 -5.94 11.92
C PHE A 215 11.97 -4.74 12.67
N ASP A 216 10.91 -4.15 12.16
CA ASP A 216 10.23 -3.03 12.82
C ASP A 216 9.69 -3.42 14.19
N ILE A 217 9.05 -4.60 14.29
CA ILE A 217 8.45 -5.08 15.54
C ILE A 217 9.51 -5.62 16.53
N LEU A 218 10.52 -6.36 16.03
CA LEU A 218 11.43 -7.10 16.91
C LEU A 218 12.70 -6.32 17.27
N ALA A 219 13.17 -5.42 16.39
CA ALA A 219 14.43 -4.74 16.61
C ALA A 219 14.46 -3.85 17.88
N PRO A 220 13.37 -3.13 18.26
CA PRO A 220 13.36 -2.36 19.50
C PRO A 220 13.63 -3.19 20.76
N SER A 221 13.24 -4.47 20.75
CA SER A 221 13.43 -5.39 21.88
C SER A 221 14.85 -5.94 22.01
N LEU A 222 15.74 -5.64 21.05
CA LEU A 222 17.08 -6.23 20.96
C LEU A 222 18.13 -5.12 20.68
N ASP A 223 18.81 -4.61 21.71
CA ASP A 223 19.79 -3.50 21.60
C ASP A 223 20.81 -3.69 20.47
N ALA A 224 21.27 -4.93 20.23
CA ALA A 224 22.27 -5.24 19.22
C ALA A 224 21.80 -4.94 17.78
N ILE A 225 20.52 -4.98 17.52
CA ILE A 225 19.92 -4.83 16.19
C ILE A 225 18.89 -3.70 16.09
N ALA A 226 18.73 -2.88 17.14
CA ALA A 226 17.79 -1.76 17.17
C ALA A 226 17.94 -0.80 15.98
N TRP A 227 19.17 -0.62 15.46
CA TRP A 227 19.44 0.19 14.29
C TRP A 227 18.79 -0.33 12.99
N LEU A 228 18.47 -1.64 12.89
CA LEU A 228 17.80 -2.25 11.73
C LEU A 228 16.36 -1.72 11.55
N GLN A 229 15.73 -1.28 12.63
CA GLN A 229 14.41 -0.65 12.56
C GLN A 229 14.42 0.54 11.60
N LYS A 230 15.46 1.39 11.65
CA LYS A 230 15.59 2.58 10.79
C LYS A 230 15.82 2.28 9.31
N ILE A 231 16.12 1.03 8.94
CA ILE A 231 16.21 0.59 7.55
C ILE A 231 14.81 0.17 7.03
N SER A 232 13.88 -0.14 7.93
CA SER A 232 12.53 -0.58 7.59
C SER A 232 11.68 0.59 7.06
N PRO A 233 11.00 0.43 5.90
CA PRO A 233 9.97 1.38 5.49
C PRO A 233 8.79 1.46 6.48
N PHE A 234 8.55 0.41 7.27
CA PHE A 234 7.50 0.39 8.28
C PHE A 234 7.81 1.33 9.44
N TYR A 235 9.06 1.50 9.83
CA TYR A 235 9.49 2.53 10.78
C TYR A 235 8.99 3.91 10.38
N TYR A 236 9.26 4.33 9.14
CA TYR A 236 8.82 5.63 8.62
C TYR A 236 7.30 5.71 8.39
N TYR A 237 6.63 4.59 8.34
CA TYR A 237 5.18 4.53 8.28
C TYR A 237 4.53 4.73 9.65
N GLY A 238 5.02 4.08 10.71
CA GLY A 238 4.35 3.93 12.00
C GLY A 238 4.88 4.80 13.13
N GLU A 239 6.19 5.09 13.18
CA GLU A 239 6.87 5.76 14.31
C GLU A 239 6.25 7.11 14.70
N ALA A 240 5.87 7.92 13.75
CA ALA A 240 5.25 9.22 14.04
C ALA A 240 3.80 9.10 14.56
N VAL A 241 3.25 7.89 14.64
CA VAL A 241 1.84 7.63 14.99
C VAL A 241 0.87 8.60 14.27
N PRO A 242 0.77 8.55 12.93
CA PRO A 242 0.03 9.57 12.17
C PRO A 242 -1.43 9.72 12.59
N MET A 243 -2.00 8.67 13.19
CA MET A 243 -3.37 8.66 13.70
C MET A 243 -3.57 9.60 14.91
N VAL A 244 -2.50 9.93 15.63
CA VAL A 244 -2.51 10.80 16.80
C VAL A 244 -1.86 12.14 16.50
N ASN A 245 -0.66 12.12 15.91
CA ASN A 245 0.21 13.29 15.74
C ASN A 245 0.07 13.97 14.36
N GLY A 246 -0.66 13.33 13.43
CA GLY A 246 -0.71 13.80 12.04
C GLY A 246 0.47 13.32 11.19
N LEU A 247 0.56 13.78 9.95
CA LEU A 247 1.60 13.36 9.01
C LEU A 247 2.93 14.07 9.31
N ASP A 248 3.97 13.29 9.60
CA ASP A 248 5.33 13.80 9.69
C ASP A 248 5.96 13.96 8.29
N PRO A 249 6.38 15.19 7.91
CA PRO A 249 6.93 15.44 6.58
C PRO A 249 8.24 14.71 6.29
N PHE A 250 9.09 14.48 7.31
CA PHE A 250 10.35 13.77 7.14
C PHE A 250 10.10 12.29 6.85
N HIS A 251 9.26 11.63 7.63
CA HIS A 251 8.90 10.24 7.43
C HIS A 251 8.19 10.01 6.10
N ALA A 252 7.25 10.87 5.75
CA ALA A 252 6.60 10.85 4.44
C ALA A 252 7.62 11.05 3.29
N GLY A 253 8.56 11.97 3.46
CA GLY A 253 9.64 12.23 2.50
C GLY A 253 10.53 11.03 2.25
N VAL A 254 10.87 10.25 3.30
CA VAL A 254 11.65 9.01 3.16
C VAL A 254 10.89 7.96 2.35
N LEU A 255 9.60 7.74 2.63
CA LEU A 255 8.77 6.80 1.88
C LEU A 255 8.66 7.20 0.40
N VAL A 256 8.48 8.49 0.12
CA VAL A 256 8.49 9.04 -1.25
C VAL A 256 9.85 8.82 -1.91
N ALA A 257 10.96 9.03 -1.19
CA ALA A 257 12.30 8.81 -1.72
C ALA A 257 12.53 7.34 -2.08
N ILE A 258 12.12 6.39 -1.23
CA ILE A 258 12.20 4.96 -1.51
C ILE A 258 11.41 4.62 -2.80
N ALA A 259 10.17 5.11 -2.91
CA ALA A 259 9.34 4.90 -4.10
C ALA A 259 9.99 5.50 -5.37
N ALA A 260 10.53 6.71 -5.27
CA ALA A 260 11.17 7.42 -6.38
C ALA A 260 12.46 6.72 -6.85
N VAL A 261 13.30 6.28 -5.92
CA VAL A 261 14.55 5.54 -6.24
C VAL A 261 14.22 4.21 -6.92
N ALA A 262 13.27 3.46 -6.36
CA ALA A 262 12.83 2.20 -6.96
C ALA A 262 12.22 2.41 -8.36
N PHE A 263 11.43 3.46 -8.55
CA PHE A 263 10.87 3.84 -9.85
C PHE A 263 11.95 4.26 -10.86
N ALA A 264 12.92 5.08 -10.44
CA ALA A 264 14.05 5.48 -11.30
C ALA A 264 14.87 4.26 -11.74
N TYR A 265 15.12 3.33 -10.82
CA TYR A 265 15.78 2.06 -11.14
C TYR A 265 14.95 1.21 -12.12
N ALA A 266 13.63 1.16 -11.96
CA ALA A 266 12.74 0.46 -12.88
C ALA A 266 12.85 0.99 -14.31
N LEU A 267 12.84 2.33 -14.48
CA LEU A 267 13.03 2.99 -15.78
C LEU A 267 14.37 2.64 -16.40
N PHE A 268 15.44 2.83 -15.63
CA PHE A 268 16.81 2.55 -16.09
C PHE A 268 17.00 1.09 -16.51
N SER A 269 16.52 0.16 -15.69
CA SER A 269 16.62 -1.27 -15.92
C SER A 269 15.84 -1.72 -17.18
N PHE A 270 14.62 -1.20 -17.36
CA PHE A 270 13.78 -1.55 -18.49
C PHE A 270 14.29 -0.98 -19.83
N GLU A 271 14.93 0.19 -19.83
CA GLU A 271 15.54 0.77 -21.02
C GLU A 271 16.75 -0.03 -21.53
N ARG A 272 17.54 -0.60 -20.60
CA ARG A 272 18.78 -1.31 -20.91
C ARG A 272 18.59 -2.81 -21.16
N ARG A 273 17.44 -3.34 -20.76
CA ARG A 273 17.18 -4.76 -20.90
C ARG A 273 16.75 -5.09 -22.33
N ASP A 274 17.43 -6.05 -22.96
CA ASP A 274 16.96 -6.67 -24.18
C ASP A 274 15.69 -7.48 -23.84
N VAL A 275 14.57 -7.06 -24.42
CA VAL A 275 13.33 -7.82 -24.31
C VAL A 275 13.47 -8.98 -25.30
N ALA A 276 13.61 -10.20 -24.78
CA ALA A 276 13.68 -11.38 -25.64
C ALA A 276 12.37 -11.52 -26.42
N ALA A 277 12.48 -11.58 -27.74
CA ALA A 277 11.37 -11.82 -28.66
C ALA A 277 10.84 -13.25 -28.54
#